data_8b122b076f489b432f0508a92361a6a1
#
_entry.id   8b122b076f489b432f0508a92361a6a1
#
_cell.length_a   1.000
_cell.length_b   1.000
_cell.length_c   1.000
_cell.angle_alpha   90.00
_cell.angle_beta   90.00
_cell.angle_gamma   90.00
#
_symmetry.space_group_name_H-M   'P 1'
#
loop_
_entity.id
_entity.type
_entity.pdbx_description
1 polymer ?
#
loop_
_entity_poly.entity_id
_entity_poly.type
_entity_poly.pdbx_seq_one_letter_code
_entity_poly.pdbx_strand_id
1 'polypeptide(L)'
;NNAISAADIVHSFSGVRPLLDDKSTDAQAVTRDYKLILNNDTDHAALLSVFGGKITTYRKLAENAVNKLAPFYPKMSGSWTKDAPLPGGDFSNQTYLTAQLESSYPWLAIDTLKRMVRSYGTLSYQLLGNSQSIGDLGYHFGHGLYAQEVDYLVKRKVCLLILL
;
A
#
# COMPACT_ATOMS: atom_id res chain seq x y z
N ASN A 1 7.50 29.89 19.17
CA ASN A 1 6.83 29.55 17.92
C ASN A 1 7.47 30.38 16.80
N ASN A 2 8.28 29.72 15.95
CA ASN A 2 8.78 30.39 14.74
C ASN A 2 7.65 30.38 13.71
N ALA A 3 7.22 31.55 13.27
CA ALA A 3 6.29 31.67 12.17
C ALA A 3 6.97 31.25 10.86
N ILE A 4 6.37 30.33 10.13
CA ILE A 4 6.86 29.91 8.80
C ILE A 4 6.53 31.00 7.80
N SER A 5 7.51 31.41 7.01
CA SER A 5 7.40 32.41 5.94
C SER A 5 7.50 31.77 4.57
N ALA A 6 7.17 32.49 3.51
CA ALA A 6 7.34 32.01 2.14
C ALA A 6 8.80 31.67 1.78
N ALA A 7 9.77 32.31 2.44
CA ALA A 7 11.21 32.03 2.23
C ALA A 7 11.66 30.67 2.81
N ASP A 8 10.88 30.09 3.70
CA ASP A 8 11.18 28.79 4.31
C ASP A 8 10.70 27.61 3.42
N ILE A 9 9.96 27.89 2.34
CA ILE A 9 9.45 26.90 1.41
C ILE A 9 10.58 26.47 0.46
N VAL A 10 11.12 25.29 0.68
CA VAL A 10 12.20 24.73 -0.14
C VAL A 10 11.71 23.98 -1.40
N HIS A 11 10.46 23.56 -1.42
CA HIS A 11 9.83 22.85 -2.56
C HIS A 11 8.32 22.96 -2.51
N SER A 12 7.69 23.05 -3.69
CA SER A 12 6.24 22.97 -3.84
C SER A 12 5.88 22.09 -5.04
N PHE A 13 4.77 21.38 -4.95
CA PHE A 13 4.21 20.61 -6.06
C PHE A 13 2.69 20.71 -6.05
N SER A 14 2.09 20.46 -7.21
CA SER A 14 0.64 20.38 -7.35
C SER A 14 0.24 19.09 -8.04
N GLY A 15 -0.98 18.62 -7.78
CA GLY A 15 -1.55 17.45 -8.40
C GLY A 15 -3.03 17.63 -8.68
N VAL A 16 -3.53 16.89 -9.66
CA VAL A 16 -4.97 16.89 -10.03
C VAL A 16 -5.60 15.61 -9.49
N ARG A 17 -6.79 15.74 -8.87
CA ARG A 17 -7.60 14.60 -8.44
C ARG A 17 -8.76 14.39 -9.41
N PRO A 18 -9.00 13.16 -9.88
CA PRO A 18 -10.24 12.83 -10.56
C PRO A 18 -11.37 12.83 -9.54
N LEU A 19 -12.22 13.85 -9.57
CA LEU A 19 -13.41 13.94 -8.74
C LEU A 19 -14.63 13.52 -9.55
N LEU A 20 -15.62 12.93 -8.88
CA LEU A 20 -16.91 12.66 -9.49
C LEU A 20 -17.62 14.01 -9.70
N ASP A 21 -18.12 14.26 -10.91
CA ASP A 21 -18.97 15.42 -11.15
C ASP A 21 -20.34 15.20 -10.47
N ASP A 22 -20.53 15.86 -9.35
CA ASP A 22 -21.79 15.88 -8.60
C ASP A 22 -22.63 17.13 -8.86
N LYS A 23 -22.24 17.92 -9.92
CA LYS A 23 -22.83 19.20 -10.29
C LYS A 23 -22.67 20.31 -9.23
N SER A 24 -21.78 20.13 -8.27
CA SER A 24 -21.41 21.17 -7.31
C SER A 24 -20.64 22.28 -8.04
N THR A 25 -21.00 23.53 -7.75
CA THR A 25 -20.32 24.72 -8.29
C THR A 25 -19.04 25.04 -7.53
N ASP A 26 -18.86 24.48 -6.34
CA ASP A 26 -17.67 24.68 -5.49
C ASP A 26 -16.78 23.44 -5.55
N ALA A 27 -15.58 23.57 -6.07
CA ALA A 27 -14.58 22.50 -6.17
C ALA A 27 -14.16 21.92 -4.80
N GLN A 28 -14.33 22.67 -3.70
CA GLN A 28 -14.07 22.20 -2.35
C GLN A 28 -15.22 21.36 -1.78
N ALA A 29 -16.43 21.58 -2.26
CA ALA A 29 -17.65 20.87 -1.85
C ALA A 29 -17.87 19.57 -2.62
N VAL A 30 -17.18 19.36 -3.77
CA VAL A 30 -17.31 18.12 -4.58
C VAL A 30 -16.98 16.91 -3.74
N THR A 31 -17.85 15.90 -3.81
CA THR A 31 -17.67 14.65 -3.07
C THR A 31 -16.35 13.96 -3.43
N ARG A 32 -15.61 13.56 -2.41
CA ARG A 32 -14.38 12.76 -2.54
C ARG A 32 -14.64 11.28 -2.31
N ASP A 33 -15.89 10.89 -2.22
CA ASP A 33 -16.30 9.50 -2.05
C ASP A 33 -16.38 8.79 -3.40
N TYR A 34 -16.55 7.49 -3.39
CA TYR A 34 -16.67 6.69 -4.61
C TYR A 34 -18.14 6.40 -4.91
N LYS A 35 -18.41 6.16 -6.20
CA LYS A 35 -19.71 5.69 -6.69
C LYS A 35 -19.50 4.38 -7.47
N LEU A 36 -20.32 3.39 -7.15
CA LEU A 36 -20.36 2.09 -7.81
C LEU A 36 -21.64 1.99 -8.63
N ILE A 37 -21.52 1.87 -9.95
CA ILE A 37 -22.64 1.70 -10.87
C ILE A 37 -22.54 0.30 -11.45
N LEU A 38 -23.57 -0.51 -11.23
CA LEU A 38 -23.70 -1.84 -11.81
C LEU A 38 -24.73 -1.78 -12.93
N ASN A 39 -24.31 -2.03 -14.15
CA ASN A 39 -25.16 -2.24 -15.30
C ASN A 39 -25.29 -3.74 -15.53
N ASN A 40 -26.52 -4.23 -15.57
CA ASN A 40 -26.84 -5.64 -15.77
C ASN A 40 -27.99 -5.74 -16.76
N ASP A 41 -27.68 -5.74 -18.04
CA ASP A 41 -28.64 -5.99 -19.09
C ASP A 41 -28.75 -7.50 -19.32
N THR A 42 -29.94 -7.94 -19.74
CA THR A 42 -30.25 -9.38 -19.94
C THR A 42 -29.35 -10.04 -21.01
N ASP A 43 -28.85 -9.25 -21.96
CA ASP A 43 -28.12 -9.74 -23.13
C ASP A 43 -26.59 -9.62 -23.00
N HIS A 44 -26.08 -9.01 -21.90
CA HIS A 44 -24.66 -8.77 -21.73
C HIS A 44 -24.17 -9.17 -20.33
N ALA A 45 -22.87 -9.39 -20.22
CA ALA A 45 -22.24 -9.61 -18.92
C ALA A 45 -22.39 -8.35 -18.05
N ALA A 46 -22.58 -8.56 -16.75
CA ALA A 46 -22.68 -7.46 -15.79
C ALA A 46 -21.39 -6.59 -15.79
N LEU A 47 -21.56 -5.28 -15.89
CA LEU A 47 -20.48 -4.30 -15.87
C LEU A 47 -20.56 -3.47 -14.60
N LEU A 48 -19.52 -3.55 -13.77
CA LEU A 48 -19.37 -2.70 -12.58
C LEU A 48 -18.40 -1.56 -12.88
N SER A 49 -18.91 -0.33 -12.90
CA SER A 49 -18.10 0.88 -13.05
C SER A 49 -17.80 1.50 -11.70
N VAL A 50 -16.53 1.86 -11.47
CA VAL A 50 -16.03 2.49 -10.24
C VAL A 50 -15.59 3.90 -10.56
N PHE A 51 -16.17 4.90 -9.89
CA PHE A 51 -15.87 6.31 -10.08
C PHE A 51 -15.37 6.93 -8.78
N GLY A 52 -14.30 7.73 -8.84
CA GLY A 52 -13.74 8.43 -7.69
C GLY A 52 -13.03 7.51 -6.69
N GLY A 53 -13.04 7.90 -5.42
CA GLY A 53 -12.43 7.17 -4.33
C GLY A 53 -11.13 7.79 -3.81
N LYS A 54 -10.71 7.32 -2.65
CA LYS A 54 -9.48 7.73 -1.96
C LYS A 54 -8.60 6.53 -1.69
N ILE A 55 -7.30 6.73 -1.70
CA ILE A 55 -6.36 5.66 -1.32
C ILE A 55 -6.64 5.13 0.10
N THR A 56 -7.10 5.99 1.00
CA THR A 56 -7.43 5.62 2.39
C THR A 56 -8.68 4.77 2.53
N THR A 57 -9.57 4.74 1.51
CA THR A 57 -10.82 3.96 1.53
C THR A 57 -10.76 2.73 0.62
N TYR A 58 -9.59 2.41 0.07
CA TYR A 58 -9.42 1.35 -0.95
C TYR A 58 -10.00 -0.01 -0.51
N ARG A 59 -9.76 -0.44 0.74
CA ARG A 59 -10.26 -1.71 1.25
C ARG A 59 -11.80 -1.76 1.25
N LYS A 60 -12.43 -0.69 1.77
CA LYS A 60 -13.90 -0.63 1.85
C LYS A 60 -14.53 -0.48 0.47
N LEU A 61 -13.90 0.26 -0.43
CA LEU A 61 -14.30 0.36 -1.82
C LEU A 61 -14.27 -1.02 -2.50
N ALA A 62 -13.16 -1.73 -2.36
CA ALA A 62 -12.99 -3.06 -2.94
C ALA A 62 -14.04 -4.04 -2.38
N GLU A 63 -14.25 -4.05 -1.05
CA GLU A 63 -15.28 -4.87 -0.39
C GLU A 63 -16.67 -4.58 -0.94
N ASN A 64 -17.02 -3.30 -1.08
CA ASN A 64 -18.34 -2.91 -1.60
C ASN A 64 -18.49 -3.25 -3.09
N ALA A 65 -17.43 -3.12 -3.88
CA ALA A 65 -17.43 -3.50 -5.29
C ALA A 65 -17.68 -5.02 -5.45
N VAL A 66 -16.95 -5.82 -4.69
CA VAL A 66 -17.08 -7.28 -4.69
C VAL A 66 -18.48 -7.69 -4.21
N ASN A 67 -19.00 -7.06 -3.15
CA ASN A 67 -20.35 -7.34 -2.64
C ASN A 67 -21.45 -7.02 -3.67
N LYS A 68 -21.27 -5.98 -4.51
CA LYS A 68 -22.21 -5.70 -5.61
C LYS A 68 -22.20 -6.77 -6.69
N LEU A 69 -21.08 -7.47 -6.88
CA LEU A 69 -20.96 -8.57 -7.83
C LEU A 69 -21.39 -9.93 -7.25
N ALA A 70 -21.60 -10.04 -5.93
CA ALA A 70 -21.96 -11.28 -5.24
C ALA A 70 -23.15 -12.04 -5.88
N PRO A 71 -24.23 -11.37 -6.33
CA PRO A 71 -25.36 -12.08 -6.97
C PRO A 71 -24.96 -12.90 -8.20
N PHE A 72 -23.87 -12.54 -8.89
CA PHE A 72 -23.38 -13.27 -10.08
C PHE A 72 -22.44 -14.42 -9.73
N TYR A 73 -22.01 -14.53 -8.46
CA TYR A 73 -21.04 -15.53 -8.00
C TYR A 73 -21.55 -16.27 -6.76
N PRO A 74 -22.51 -17.20 -6.90
CA PRO A 74 -23.17 -17.86 -5.76
C PRO A 74 -22.24 -18.66 -4.85
N LYS A 75 -21.03 -18.98 -5.32
CA LYS A 75 -20.00 -19.69 -4.52
C LYS A 75 -19.04 -18.74 -3.80
N MET A 76 -19.22 -17.43 -3.92
CA MET A 76 -18.36 -16.45 -3.30
C MET A 76 -18.59 -16.40 -1.78
N SER A 77 -17.51 -16.39 -1.01
CA SER A 77 -17.56 -16.18 0.44
C SER A 77 -17.94 -14.72 0.76
N GLY A 78 -18.50 -14.48 1.96
CA GLY A 78 -18.78 -13.13 2.45
C GLY A 78 -17.51 -12.29 2.67
N SER A 79 -17.72 -11.02 3.04
CA SER A 79 -16.64 -10.06 3.31
C SER A 79 -15.74 -10.55 4.45
N TRP A 80 -14.43 -10.56 4.23
CA TRP A 80 -13.42 -11.06 5.18
C TRP A 80 -12.24 -10.07 5.38
N THR A 81 -12.10 -9.08 4.51
CA THR A 81 -10.91 -8.23 4.48
C THR A 81 -10.80 -7.26 5.65
N LYS A 82 -11.86 -7.08 6.46
CA LYS A 82 -11.87 -6.15 7.59
C LYS A 82 -10.81 -6.49 8.63
N ASP A 83 -10.68 -7.76 8.95
CA ASP A 83 -9.81 -8.25 10.03
C ASP A 83 -8.58 -8.99 9.48
N ALA A 84 -8.43 -9.06 8.16
CA ALA A 84 -7.27 -9.67 7.53
C ALA A 84 -6.10 -8.69 7.49
N PRO A 85 -4.92 -9.09 7.96
CA PRO A 85 -3.72 -8.27 7.83
C PRO A 85 -3.31 -8.14 6.37
N LEU A 86 -2.77 -6.98 5.99
CA LEU A 86 -2.07 -6.83 4.72
C LEU A 86 -0.77 -7.67 4.74
N PRO A 87 -0.27 -8.09 3.56
CA PRO A 87 1.02 -8.77 3.48
C PRO A 87 2.11 -7.97 4.23
N GLY A 88 2.75 -8.63 5.19
CA GLY A 88 3.71 -8.01 6.08
C GLY A 88 3.12 -7.37 7.34
N GLY A 89 1.78 -7.27 7.46
CA GLY A 89 1.11 -6.65 8.59
C GLY A 89 0.71 -7.61 9.71
N ASP A 90 1.09 -8.87 9.64
CA ASP A 90 0.71 -9.96 10.54
C ASP A 90 1.62 -10.04 11.78
N PHE A 91 1.71 -8.93 12.52
CA PHE A 91 2.49 -8.86 13.77
C PHE A 91 1.79 -7.95 14.79
N SER A 92 2.06 -8.18 16.08
CA SER A 92 1.40 -7.49 17.19
C SER A 92 1.81 -6.02 17.32
N ASN A 93 3.11 -5.75 17.24
CA ASN A 93 3.67 -4.40 17.30
C ASN A 93 5.10 -4.35 16.72
N GLN A 94 5.52 -3.15 16.31
CA GLN A 94 6.83 -2.94 15.67
C GLN A 94 8.01 -3.24 16.59
N THR A 95 7.91 -2.94 17.89
CA THR A 95 8.99 -3.20 18.86
C THR A 95 9.27 -4.69 18.97
N TYR A 96 8.23 -5.49 19.10
CA TYR A 96 8.35 -6.95 19.17
C TYR A 96 8.97 -7.54 17.90
N LEU A 97 8.45 -7.17 16.73
CA LEU A 97 9.00 -7.64 15.45
C LEU A 97 10.45 -7.20 15.25
N THR A 98 10.80 -5.97 15.66
CA THR A 98 12.19 -5.48 15.58
C THR A 98 13.12 -6.33 16.45
N ALA A 99 12.72 -6.66 17.68
CA ALA A 99 13.53 -7.51 18.57
C ALA A 99 13.71 -8.93 18.01
N GLN A 100 12.68 -9.50 17.39
CA GLN A 100 12.79 -10.80 16.71
C GLN A 100 13.78 -10.75 15.54
N LEU A 101 13.70 -9.71 14.70
CA LEU A 101 14.63 -9.52 13.59
C LEU A 101 16.07 -9.27 14.10
N GLU A 102 16.26 -8.51 15.16
CA GLU A 102 17.56 -8.28 15.79
C GLU A 102 18.19 -9.60 16.27
N SER A 103 17.39 -10.47 16.87
CA SER A 103 17.83 -11.80 17.28
C SER A 103 18.21 -12.69 16.07
N SER A 104 17.51 -12.55 14.95
CA SER A 104 17.76 -13.36 13.74
C SER A 104 18.92 -12.82 12.90
N TYR A 105 19.10 -11.50 12.89
CA TYR A 105 20.11 -10.79 12.10
C TYR A 105 20.94 -9.81 12.96
N PRO A 106 21.67 -10.30 13.98
CA PRO A 106 22.38 -9.46 14.96
C PRO A 106 23.49 -8.61 14.35
N TRP A 107 23.90 -8.93 13.14
CA TRP A 107 24.93 -8.20 12.38
C TRP A 107 24.38 -6.97 11.64
N LEU A 108 23.07 -6.79 11.58
CA LEU A 108 22.43 -5.66 10.88
C LEU A 108 22.12 -4.52 11.88
N ALA A 109 22.47 -3.29 11.49
CA ALA A 109 22.24 -2.12 12.33
C ALA A 109 20.76 -1.96 12.72
N ILE A 110 20.49 -1.67 13.98
CA ILE A 110 19.15 -1.57 14.55
C ILE A 110 18.26 -0.55 13.81
N ASP A 111 18.83 0.55 13.33
CA ASP A 111 18.08 1.57 12.59
C ASP A 111 17.66 1.08 11.21
N THR A 112 18.45 0.23 10.57
CA THR A 112 18.09 -0.45 9.33
C THR A 112 16.95 -1.44 9.58
N LEU A 113 17.02 -2.24 10.65
CA LEU A 113 15.95 -3.15 11.05
C LEU A 113 14.64 -2.41 11.33
N LYS A 114 14.68 -1.31 12.10
CA LYS A 114 13.51 -0.47 12.36
C LYS A 114 12.89 0.10 11.07
N ARG A 115 13.74 0.52 10.13
CA ARG A 115 13.28 0.98 8.82
C ARG A 115 12.60 -0.15 8.04
N MET A 116 13.22 -1.33 8.00
CA MET A 116 12.65 -2.50 7.33
C MET A 116 11.32 -2.93 7.94
N VAL A 117 11.22 -2.97 9.26
CA VAL A 117 9.95 -3.28 9.96
C VAL A 117 8.85 -2.29 9.55
N ARG A 118 9.14 -1.00 9.50
CA ARG A 118 8.15 0.02 9.07
C ARG A 118 7.75 -0.13 7.61
N SER A 119 8.67 -0.54 6.74
CA SER A 119 8.44 -0.60 5.28
C SER A 119 7.85 -1.93 4.82
N TYR A 120 8.21 -3.02 5.47
CA TYR A 120 7.93 -4.39 5.01
C TYR A 120 7.26 -5.27 6.08
N GLY A 121 7.31 -4.90 7.37
CA GLY A 121 6.81 -5.74 8.45
C GLY A 121 7.46 -7.12 8.44
N THR A 122 6.65 -8.20 8.54
CA THR A 122 7.14 -9.59 8.51
C THR A 122 7.78 -9.98 7.17
N LEU A 123 7.49 -9.26 6.07
CA LEU A 123 8.17 -9.48 4.80
C LEU A 123 9.67 -9.16 4.86
N SER A 124 10.15 -8.48 5.90
CA SER A 124 11.58 -8.30 6.17
C SER A 124 12.33 -9.62 6.24
N TYR A 125 11.71 -10.71 6.74
CA TYR A 125 12.30 -12.04 6.72
C TYR A 125 12.50 -12.58 5.32
N GLN A 126 11.57 -12.31 4.39
CA GLN A 126 11.73 -12.72 2.99
C GLN A 126 12.80 -11.89 2.29
N LEU A 127 12.90 -10.60 2.63
CA LEU A 127 13.91 -9.70 2.08
C LEU A 127 15.31 -10.11 2.53
N LEU A 128 15.52 -10.35 3.82
CA LEU A 128 16.80 -10.71 4.40
C LEU A 128 17.17 -12.18 4.11
N GLY A 129 16.17 -13.06 4.05
CA GLY A 129 16.35 -14.47 3.70
C GLY A 129 17.39 -15.17 4.57
N ASN A 130 18.31 -15.87 3.93
CA ASN A 130 19.37 -16.63 4.58
C ASN A 130 20.68 -15.84 4.75
N SER A 131 20.66 -14.52 4.61
CA SER A 131 21.85 -13.68 4.77
C SER A 131 22.46 -13.83 6.18
N GLN A 132 23.76 -14.04 6.25
CA GLN A 132 24.50 -14.26 7.51
C GLN A 132 25.40 -13.07 7.87
N SER A 133 25.57 -12.13 6.93
CA SER A 133 26.42 -10.95 7.10
C SER A 133 25.91 -9.77 6.28
N ILE A 134 26.42 -8.59 6.59
CA ILE A 134 26.12 -7.38 5.81
C ILE A 134 26.61 -7.49 4.36
N GLY A 135 27.68 -8.25 4.11
CA GLY A 135 28.21 -8.50 2.77
C GLY A 135 27.25 -9.24 1.86
N ASP A 136 26.39 -10.11 2.43
CA ASP A 136 25.40 -10.88 1.66
C ASP A 136 24.28 -10.00 1.09
N LEU A 137 24.10 -8.79 1.66
CA LEU A 137 23.11 -7.81 1.14
C LEU A 137 23.59 -7.10 -0.13
N GLY A 138 24.86 -7.32 -0.53
CA GLY A 138 25.44 -6.75 -1.73
C GLY A 138 25.81 -5.26 -1.57
N TYR A 139 25.81 -4.54 -2.69
CA TYR A 139 26.23 -3.15 -2.74
C TYR A 139 25.36 -2.24 -1.84
N HIS A 140 26.00 -1.34 -1.09
CA HIS A 140 25.35 -0.38 -0.22
C HIS A 140 25.20 0.97 -0.93
N PHE A 141 23.97 1.39 -1.17
CA PHE A 141 23.64 2.66 -1.86
C PHE A 141 23.58 3.87 -0.92
N GLY A 142 23.80 3.68 0.37
CA GLY A 142 23.64 4.70 1.41
C GLY A 142 22.35 4.51 2.24
N HIS A 143 22.31 5.13 3.42
CA HIS A 143 21.15 5.13 4.33
C HIS A 143 20.52 3.76 4.63
N GLY A 144 21.36 2.72 4.65
CA GLY A 144 20.91 1.35 4.90
C GLY A 144 20.16 0.68 3.74
N LEU A 145 20.24 1.25 2.53
CA LEU A 145 19.70 0.64 1.32
C LEU A 145 20.76 -0.25 0.67
N TYR A 146 20.44 -1.52 0.45
CA TYR A 146 21.33 -2.53 -0.13
C TYR A 146 20.77 -3.11 -1.41
N ALA A 147 21.64 -3.71 -2.23
CA ALA A 147 21.27 -4.32 -3.51
C ALA A 147 20.18 -5.38 -3.38
N GLN A 148 20.22 -6.20 -2.33
CA GLN A 148 19.19 -7.21 -2.05
C GLN A 148 17.80 -6.59 -1.86
N GLU A 149 17.70 -5.43 -1.23
CA GLU A 149 16.43 -4.72 -1.08
C GLU A 149 15.91 -4.19 -2.42
N VAL A 150 16.80 -3.64 -3.25
CA VAL A 150 16.47 -3.20 -4.61
C VAL A 150 15.98 -4.37 -5.46
N ASP A 151 16.66 -5.51 -5.41
CA ASP A 151 16.26 -6.75 -6.08
C ASP A 151 14.88 -7.25 -5.61
N TYR A 152 14.64 -7.20 -4.31
CA TYR A 152 13.35 -7.55 -3.73
C TYR A 152 12.23 -6.65 -4.26
N LEU A 153 12.47 -5.34 -4.29
CA LEU A 153 11.51 -4.36 -4.80
C LEU A 153 11.21 -4.60 -6.29
N VAL A 154 12.23 -4.80 -7.11
CA VAL A 154 12.06 -5.07 -8.54
C VAL A 154 11.29 -6.36 -8.76
N LYS A 155 11.68 -7.45 -8.09
CA LYS A 155 11.06 -8.78 -8.29
C LYS A 155 9.64 -8.88 -7.73
N ARG A 156 9.32 -8.18 -6.64
CA ARG A 156 8.07 -8.37 -5.89
C ARG A 156 7.10 -7.20 -5.95
N LYS A 157 7.58 -5.96 -6.13
CA LYS A 157 6.75 -4.75 -6.03
C LYS A 157 6.65 -3.96 -7.33
N VAL A 158 7.74 -3.83 -8.08
CA VAL A 158 7.78 -2.97 -9.29
C VAL A 158 7.39 -3.75 -10.54
N CYS A 159 7.65 -5.05 -10.60
CA CYS A 159 7.33 -5.86 -11.78
C CYS A 159 5.82 -5.94 -12.09
N LEU A 160 4.95 -5.69 -11.11
CA LEU A 160 3.50 -5.60 -11.29
C LEU A 160 3.03 -4.26 -11.87
N LEU A 161 3.85 -3.19 -11.78
CA LEU A 161 3.52 -1.85 -12.27
C LEU A 161 3.98 -1.58 -13.71
N ILE A 162 4.88 -2.41 -14.24
CA ILE A 162 5.42 -2.28 -15.61
C ILE A 162 4.63 -3.14 -16.62
N LEU A 163 3.78 -4.05 -16.13
CA LEU A 163 2.98 -4.96 -16.96
C LEU A 163 1.49 -4.55 -17.05
N LEU A 164 1.12 -3.40 -16.51
CA LEU A 164 -0.17 -2.72 -16.66
C LEU A 164 -0.01 -1.44 -17.46
#